data_1dabfb75fe77633c8cbe02327ad9d3eb
#
_entry.id   1dabfb75fe77633c8cbe02327ad9d3eb
#
_cell.length_a   1.000
_cell.length_b   1.000
_cell.length_c   1.000
_cell.angle_alpha   90.00
_cell.angle_beta   90.00
_cell.angle_gamma   90.00
#
_symmetry.space_group_name_H-M   'P 1'
#
loop_
_entity.id
_entity.type
_entity.pdbx_description
1 polymer ?
#
loop_
_entity_poly.entity_id
_entity_poly.type
_entity_poly.pdbx_seq_one_letter_code
_entity_poly.pdbx_strand_id
1 'polypeptide(L)'
;AAWLLSSRHHVTVFEKETRPGGHSNTIVADCPEGPVPVDTGFIVYNERNYPNLTALFRHLDVETQASNMSFAASLETGCKRRFEYSGSGLNGIFADRRNIASLRLWRMIGEIVRLYRAAPDLALQTGLDEKPLGVFLREQGYSAALRDDHLLPMCAAIWSLPLERVEQFPALAFLRFFDNHGLMGLKGRPAWRTVKGGSREYVRKLTEAREGRIRLGAGVETVRRDETGVLVLDARGGCERFDHVVIAAHSDEALGMLGDADETERRLLGAMPYQRNIAWLHSDPAFMPDERRVWSSWNYMGGGAGSPVCVSYWMNRLQALPTERQLFVTLNPSREPESDHVVKRIEYDHPVFDMGALVAQRQLWQIQGTRRTWFCGAYFGSGFHEDGLQAGLAVAEQLGGVRRPWVVENQSGRISLPGSAVREQVV
;
A
#
# COMPACT_ATOMS: atom_id res chain seq x y z
N ALA A 1 -14.82 6.25 7.23
CA ALA A 1 -15.69 7.37 7.65
C ALA A 1 -17.16 7.02 7.49
N ALA A 2 -17.70 6.80 6.29
CA ALA A 2 -19.12 6.63 6.01
C ALA A 2 -19.80 5.55 6.86
N TRP A 3 -19.17 4.38 7.05
CA TRP A 3 -19.67 3.30 7.89
C TRP A 3 -19.93 3.75 9.34
N LEU A 4 -18.99 4.48 9.93
CA LEU A 4 -19.12 4.93 11.32
C LEU A 4 -20.12 6.10 11.46
N LEU A 5 -20.08 7.08 10.55
CA LEU A 5 -20.99 8.22 10.53
C LEU A 5 -22.46 7.81 10.36
N SER A 6 -22.74 6.78 9.56
CA SER A 6 -24.10 6.33 9.28
C SER A 6 -24.86 5.80 10.50
N SER A 7 -24.19 5.62 11.65
CA SER A 7 -24.85 5.26 12.91
C SER A 7 -25.70 6.41 13.48
N ARG A 8 -25.40 7.67 13.10
CA ARG A 8 -26.09 8.87 13.61
C ARG A 8 -26.46 9.90 12.53
N HIS A 9 -25.91 9.77 11.31
CA HIS A 9 -26.06 10.76 10.25
C HIS A 9 -26.63 10.14 8.99
N HIS A 10 -27.32 10.96 8.20
CA HIS A 10 -27.67 10.59 6.83
C HIS A 10 -26.45 10.77 5.94
N VAL A 11 -25.89 9.66 5.48
CA VAL A 11 -24.67 9.64 4.66
C VAL A 11 -24.99 9.17 3.25
N THR A 12 -24.64 9.98 2.26
CA THR A 12 -24.63 9.60 0.84
C THR A 12 -23.19 9.44 0.40
N VAL A 13 -22.86 8.32 -0.23
CA VAL A 13 -21.53 8.05 -0.80
C VAL A 13 -21.61 8.16 -2.31
N PHE A 14 -20.75 8.99 -2.89
CA PHE A 14 -20.54 9.09 -4.32
C PHE A 14 -19.29 8.30 -4.69
N GLU A 15 -19.40 7.37 -5.62
CA GLU A 15 -18.29 6.54 -6.11
C GLU A 15 -18.23 6.65 -7.63
N LYS A 16 -17.05 6.98 -8.17
CA LYS A 16 -16.84 7.13 -9.61
C LYS A 16 -16.90 5.79 -10.36
N GLU A 17 -16.44 4.73 -9.70
CA GLU A 17 -16.42 3.39 -10.26
C GLU A 17 -17.81 2.73 -10.24
N THR A 18 -17.96 1.66 -11.02
CA THR A 18 -19.19 0.84 -11.03
C THR A 18 -19.26 -0.15 -9.87
N ARG A 19 -18.26 -0.18 -9.01
CA ARG A 19 -18.15 -1.02 -7.82
C ARG A 19 -17.60 -0.22 -6.63
N PRO A 20 -17.98 -0.52 -5.39
CA PRO A 20 -17.32 0.05 -4.21
C PRO A 20 -15.99 -0.65 -3.93
N GLY A 21 -15.13 -0.01 -3.15
CA GLY A 21 -13.94 -0.63 -2.56
C GLY A 21 -12.60 -0.09 -3.04
N GLY A 22 -12.54 0.65 -4.15
CA GLY A 22 -11.28 1.23 -4.66
C GLY A 22 -10.19 0.17 -4.85
N HIS A 23 -9.08 0.28 -4.12
CA HIS A 23 -7.98 -0.70 -4.13
C HIS A 23 -8.31 -2.06 -3.48
N SER A 24 -9.43 -2.18 -2.76
CA SER A 24 -9.99 -3.49 -2.40
C SER A 24 -10.74 -4.06 -3.59
N ASN A 25 -9.98 -4.59 -4.52
CA ASN A 25 -10.44 -5.00 -5.84
C ASN A 25 -10.18 -6.49 -6.07
N THR A 26 -11.25 -7.27 -5.99
CA THR A 26 -11.23 -8.71 -6.23
C THR A 26 -11.79 -9.01 -7.62
N ILE A 27 -10.98 -9.60 -8.48
CA ILE A 27 -11.35 -10.07 -9.79
C ILE A 27 -11.60 -11.58 -9.74
N VAL A 28 -12.63 -12.03 -10.42
CA VAL A 28 -12.91 -13.47 -10.54
C VAL A 28 -12.18 -14.01 -11.77
N ALA A 29 -11.27 -14.95 -11.58
CA ALA A 29 -10.57 -15.65 -12.64
C ALA A 29 -11.26 -16.99 -12.92
N ASP A 30 -11.49 -17.28 -14.19
CA ASP A 30 -12.01 -18.58 -14.62
C ASP A 30 -10.89 -19.62 -14.56
N CYS A 31 -11.09 -20.63 -13.72
CA CYS A 31 -10.14 -21.72 -13.51
C CYS A 31 -10.81 -23.08 -13.80
N PRO A 32 -10.03 -24.13 -14.07
CA PRO A 32 -10.60 -25.48 -14.33
C PRO A 32 -11.49 -25.99 -13.20
N GLU A 33 -11.20 -25.62 -11.96
CA GLU A 33 -11.94 -26.00 -10.76
C GLU A 33 -13.16 -25.09 -10.50
N GLY A 34 -13.35 -24.06 -11.30
CA GLY A 34 -14.41 -23.06 -11.18
C GLY A 34 -13.89 -21.64 -10.96
N PRO A 35 -14.78 -20.67 -10.73
CA PRO A 35 -14.41 -19.28 -10.57
C PRO A 35 -13.64 -19.02 -9.26
N VAL A 36 -12.45 -18.41 -9.36
CA VAL A 36 -11.55 -18.14 -8.23
C VAL A 36 -11.41 -16.63 -8.01
N PRO A 37 -11.72 -16.12 -6.80
CA PRO A 37 -11.54 -14.71 -6.46
C PRO A 37 -10.07 -14.39 -6.19
N VAL A 38 -9.54 -13.37 -6.87
CA VAL A 38 -8.15 -12.93 -6.78
C VAL A 38 -8.09 -11.44 -6.50
N ASP A 39 -7.45 -11.02 -5.43
CA ASP A 39 -7.22 -9.62 -5.13
C ASP A 39 -6.10 -9.04 -5.99
N THR A 40 -6.29 -7.82 -6.48
CA THR A 40 -5.35 -7.16 -7.37
C THR A 40 -4.77 -5.86 -6.82
N GLY A 41 -5.31 -5.37 -5.70
CA GLY A 41 -4.82 -4.19 -5.00
C GLY A 41 -4.47 -4.51 -3.55
N PHE A 42 -5.41 -4.36 -2.60
CA PHE A 42 -5.18 -4.77 -1.21
C PHE A 42 -5.27 -6.29 -1.08
N ILE A 43 -4.20 -6.94 -0.61
CA ILE A 43 -4.09 -8.42 -0.59
C ILE A 43 -3.85 -8.96 0.83
N VAL A 44 -2.91 -8.36 1.56
CA VAL A 44 -2.41 -8.91 2.83
C VAL A 44 -2.32 -7.87 3.94
N TYR A 45 -2.44 -8.34 5.17
CA TYR A 45 -2.25 -7.56 6.38
C TYR A 45 -1.66 -8.44 7.49
N ASN A 46 -1.21 -7.83 8.58
CA ASN A 46 -0.88 -8.54 9.81
C ASN A 46 -1.49 -7.82 11.02
N GLU A 47 -1.74 -8.56 12.09
CA GLU A 47 -2.48 -8.03 13.24
C GLU A 47 -1.69 -6.96 14.01
N ARG A 48 -0.35 -7.01 13.97
CA ARG A 48 0.52 -6.06 14.66
C ARG A 48 0.45 -4.66 14.02
N ASN A 49 0.52 -4.60 12.70
CA ASN A 49 0.60 -3.33 11.97
C ASN A 49 -0.75 -2.80 11.52
N TYR A 50 -1.80 -3.61 11.61
CA TYR A 50 -3.16 -3.26 11.17
C TYR A 50 -4.16 -3.45 12.32
N PRO A 51 -3.96 -2.77 13.48
CA PRO A 51 -4.77 -3.02 14.67
C PRO A 51 -6.24 -2.64 14.46
N ASN A 52 -6.54 -1.50 13.82
CA ASN A 52 -7.93 -1.11 13.55
C ASN A 52 -8.56 -1.98 12.48
N LEU A 53 -7.83 -2.36 11.43
CA LEU A 53 -8.34 -3.25 10.39
C LEU A 53 -8.66 -4.62 10.97
N THR A 54 -7.80 -5.14 11.84
CA THR A 54 -8.01 -6.40 12.56
C THR A 54 -9.27 -6.32 13.45
N ALA A 55 -9.43 -5.23 14.18
CA ALA A 55 -10.59 -5.01 15.02
C ALA A 55 -11.88 -4.83 14.19
N LEU A 56 -11.80 -4.12 13.06
CA LEU A 56 -12.91 -3.98 12.12
C LEU A 56 -13.33 -5.33 11.55
N PHE A 57 -12.37 -6.17 11.14
CA PHE A 57 -12.66 -7.51 10.60
C PHE A 57 -13.33 -8.40 11.66
N ARG A 58 -12.88 -8.35 12.90
CA ARG A 58 -13.54 -9.06 14.02
C ARG A 58 -14.95 -8.53 14.27
N HIS A 59 -15.14 -7.20 14.24
CA HIS A 59 -16.44 -6.57 14.45
C HIS A 59 -17.45 -6.92 13.35
N LEU A 60 -16.99 -7.05 12.11
CA LEU A 60 -17.81 -7.41 10.96
C LEU A 60 -17.85 -8.92 10.69
N ASP A 61 -17.23 -9.74 11.53
CA ASP A 61 -17.13 -11.18 11.32
C ASP A 61 -16.57 -11.55 9.93
N VAL A 62 -15.47 -10.90 9.52
CA VAL A 62 -14.78 -11.16 8.25
C VAL A 62 -13.84 -12.37 8.40
N GLU A 63 -14.07 -13.40 7.61
CA GLU A 63 -13.19 -14.57 7.60
C GLU A 63 -11.84 -14.25 6.98
N THR A 64 -10.77 -14.67 7.64
CA THR A 64 -9.40 -14.47 7.16
C THR A 64 -8.59 -15.75 7.28
N GLN A 65 -7.55 -15.87 6.47
CA GLN A 65 -6.68 -17.06 6.46
C GLN A 65 -5.20 -16.64 6.46
N ALA A 66 -4.32 -17.58 6.79
CA ALA A 66 -2.86 -17.35 6.76
C ALA A 66 -2.38 -17.05 5.34
N SER A 67 -1.44 -16.13 5.24
CA SER A 67 -0.75 -15.77 4.00
C SER A 67 0.75 -16.01 4.12
N ASN A 68 1.41 -16.21 3.00
CA ASN A 68 2.86 -16.34 2.89
C ASN A 68 3.47 -15.04 2.33
N MET A 69 4.40 -14.45 3.05
CA MET A 69 5.10 -13.21 2.67
C MET A 69 6.57 -13.47 2.35
N SER A 70 6.84 -14.44 1.48
CA SER A 70 8.19 -14.68 0.97
C SER A 70 8.53 -13.70 -0.14
N PHE A 71 9.81 -13.34 -0.21
CA PHE A 71 10.37 -12.43 -1.22
C PHE A 71 11.47 -13.12 -2.01
N ALA A 72 11.52 -12.84 -3.31
CA ALA A 72 12.58 -13.24 -4.23
C ALA A 72 13.01 -12.06 -5.10
N ALA A 73 14.26 -12.10 -5.53
CA ALA A 73 14.80 -11.21 -6.53
C ALA A 73 15.41 -12.01 -7.68
N SER A 74 15.12 -11.57 -8.90
CA SER A 74 15.69 -12.06 -10.16
C SER A 74 16.26 -10.86 -10.89
N LEU A 75 17.60 -10.75 -10.93
CA LEU A 75 18.34 -9.58 -11.38
C LEU A 75 19.16 -9.89 -12.63
N GLU A 76 19.15 -8.99 -13.60
CA GLU A 76 20.03 -9.08 -14.76
C GLU A 76 21.47 -8.72 -14.38
N THR A 77 22.43 -9.53 -14.78
CA THR A 77 23.85 -9.37 -14.41
C THR A 77 24.73 -8.89 -15.55
N GLY A 78 24.16 -8.40 -16.65
CA GLY A 78 24.92 -8.06 -17.87
C GLY A 78 25.39 -9.28 -18.67
N CYS A 79 25.22 -10.48 -18.15
CA CYS A 79 25.43 -11.76 -18.84
C CYS A 79 24.05 -12.34 -19.22
N LYS A 80 24.01 -13.34 -20.11
CA LYS A 80 22.74 -14.01 -20.49
C LYS A 80 21.97 -14.63 -19.31
N ARG A 81 22.54 -14.65 -18.13
CA ARG A 81 22.04 -15.30 -16.93
C ARG A 81 21.60 -14.28 -15.88
N ARG A 82 20.50 -14.58 -15.20
CA ARG A 82 20.01 -13.80 -14.08
C ARG A 82 20.65 -14.23 -12.76
N PHE A 83 20.83 -13.30 -11.82
CA PHE A 83 21.16 -13.60 -10.43
C PHE A 83 19.85 -13.73 -9.66
N GLU A 84 19.56 -14.94 -9.20
CA GLU A 84 18.28 -15.26 -8.56
C GLU A 84 18.47 -15.86 -7.18
N TYR A 85 17.68 -15.36 -6.22
CA TYR A 85 17.63 -15.89 -4.87
C TYR A 85 16.28 -15.59 -4.21
N SER A 86 15.92 -16.36 -3.16
CA SER A 86 14.80 -16.02 -2.30
C SER A 86 15.14 -16.19 -0.83
N GLY A 87 14.44 -15.45 0.05
CA GLY A 87 14.57 -15.54 1.51
C GLY A 87 13.91 -16.78 2.12
N SER A 88 13.43 -17.73 1.32
CA SER A 88 12.68 -18.91 1.77
C SER A 88 13.57 -20.06 2.24
N GLY A 89 14.67 -19.75 2.95
CA GLY A 89 15.61 -20.72 3.50
C GLY A 89 16.78 -21.04 2.54
N LEU A 90 17.65 -21.96 2.94
CA LEU A 90 18.88 -22.27 2.21
C LEU A 90 18.64 -22.71 0.76
N ASN A 91 17.57 -23.45 0.50
CA ASN A 91 17.23 -23.88 -0.86
C ASN A 91 16.81 -22.73 -1.76
N GLY A 92 16.23 -21.66 -1.22
CA GLY A 92 15.91 -20.45 -1.97
C GLY A 92 17.13 -19.56 -2.19
N ILE A 93 17.95 -19.36 -1.14
CA ILE A 93 19.18 -18.56 -1.21
C ILE A 93 20.17 -19.17 -2.21
N PHE A 94 20.32 -20.50 -2.20
CA PHE A 94 21.24 -21.25 -3.06
C PHE A 94 20.49 -22.07 -4.13
N ALA A 95 19.38 -21.57 -4.64
CA ALA A 95 18.62 -22.23 -5.70
C ALA A 95 19.51 -22.52 -6.91
N ASP A 96 20.29 -21.53 -7.31
CA ASP A 96 21.45 -21.75 -8.15
C ASP A 96 22.67 -22.12 -7.29
N ARG A 97 23.05 -23.39 -7.33
CA ARG A 97 24.16 -23.93 -6.53
C ARG A 97 25.51 -23.23 -6.79
N ARG A 98 25.70 -22.60 -7.94
CA ARG A 98 26.92 -21.81 -8.25
C ARG A 98 27.01 -20.56 -7.37
N ASN A 99 25.90 -20.05 -6.88
CA ASN A 99 25.87 -18.91 -5.96
C ASN A 99 26.56 -19.23 -4.60
N ILE A 100 26.76 -20.53 -4.26
CA ILE A 100 27.51 -20.92 -3.06
C ILE A 100 28.96 -20.40 -3.13
N ALA A 101 29.55 -20.31 -4.31
CA ALA A 101 30.89 -19.76 -4.52
C ALA A 101 30.91 -18.23 -4.72
N SER A 102 29.75 -17.56 -4.69
CA SER A 102 29.66 -16.12 -4.93
C SER A 102 30.02 -15.32 -3.69
N LEU A 103 31.19 -14.67 -3.70
CA LEU A 103 31.59 -13.72 -2.65
C LEU A 103 30.59 -12.56 -2.51
N ARG A 104 29.97 -12.14 -3.62
CA ARG A 104 28.95 -11.08 -3.64
C ARG A 104 27.71 -11.49 -2.83
N LEU A 105 27.23 -12.74 -3.00
CA LEU A 105 26.10 -13.26 -2.21
C LEU A 105 26.43 -13.36 -0.73
N TRP A 106 27.57 -13.91 -0.37
CA TRP A 106 27.97 -14.02 1.05
C TRP A 106 28.15 -12.67 1.72
N ARG A 107 28.71 -11.69 0.99
CA ARG A 107 28.80 -10.30 1.47
C ARG A 107 27.41 -9.71 1.70
N MET A 108 26.48 -9.84 0.74
CA MET A 108 25.09 -9.41 0.87
C MET A 108 24.44 -10.03 2.11
N ILE A 109 24.52 -11.33 2.31
CA ILE A 109 23.94 -12.03 3.47
C ILE A 109 24.52 -11.48 4.79
N GLY A 110 25.84 -11.33 4.87
CA GLY A 110 26.50 -10.79 6.07
C GLY A 110 26.05 -9.36 6.39
N GLU A 111 25.91 -8.52 5.36
CA GLU A 111 25.47 -7.14 5.51
C GLU A 111 23.96 -7.04 5.82
N ILE A 112 23.12 -7.93 5.30
CA ILE A 112 21.71 -8.06 5.72
C ILE A 112 21.63 -8.31 7.22
N VAL A 113 22.37 -9.29 7.73
CA VAL A 113 22.40 -9.61 9.17
C VAL A 113 22.90 -8.43 9.98
N ARG A 114 23.95 -7.72 9.51
CA ARG A 114 24.47 -6.51 10.17
C ARG A 114 23.42 -5.42 10.26
N LEU A 115 22.76 -5.09 9.15
CA LEU A 115 21.73 -4.06 9.09
C LEU A 115 20.54 -4.43 9.98
N TYR A 116 20.03 -5.65 9.89
CA TYR A 116 18.86 -6.09 10.65
C TYR A 116 19.10 -6.09 12.18
N ARG A 117 20.34 -6.34 12.61
CA ARG A 117 20.71 -6.23 14.03
C ARG A 117 20.82 -4.77 14.50
N ALA A 118 21.25 -3.88 13.63
CA ALA A 118 21.42 -2.47 13.95
C ALA A 118 20.12 -1.66 13.79
N ALA A 119 19.14 -2.15 13.02
CA ALA A 119 17.94 -1.40 12.63
C ALA A 119 17.13 -0.84 13.82
N PRO A 120 16.88 -1.57 14.92
CA PRO A 120 16.16 -1.01 16.07
C PRO A 120 16.83 0.23 16.67
N ASP A 121 18.16 0.20 16.84
CA ASP A 121 18.92 1.32 17.37
C ASP A 121 18.99 2.48 16.37
N LEU A 122 19.16 2.17 15.08
CA LEU A 122 19.17 3.16 14.00
C LEU A 122 17.82 3.88 13.87
N ALA A 123 16.70 3.19 14.06
CA ALA A 123 15.37 3.78 14.01
C ALA A 123 15.10 4.81 15.12
N LEU A 124 15.89 4.80 16.16
CA LEU A 124 15.84 5.76 17.29
C LEU A 124 16.80 6.94 17.12
N GLN A 125 17.70 6.91 16.13
CA GLN A 125 18.67 7.98 15.93
C GLN A 125 18.01 9.25 15.41
N THR A 126 18.41 10.39 15.97
CA THR A 126 18.06 11.72 15.46
C THR A 126 18.96 12.12 14.29
N GLY A 127 18.44 12.96 13.38
CA GLY A 127 19.21 13.48 12.24
C GLY A 127 19.23 12.56 10.99
N LEU A 128 18.43 11.49 10.99
CA LEU A 128 18.22 10.65 9.80
C LEU A 128 16.95 11.02 9.02
N ASP A 129 16.13 11.95 9.55
CA ASP A 129 14.84 12.34 8.96
C ASP A 129 14.96 12.90 7.54
N GLU A 130 16.02 13.71 7.32
CA GLU A 130 16.26 14.35 6.02
C GLU A 130 17.35 13.67 5.20
N LYS A 131 17.96 12.60 5.72
CA LYS A 131 19.05 11.92 5.03
C LYS A 131 18.51 10.92 4.00
N PRO A 132 18.87 11.02 2.71
CA PRO A 132 18.49 10.03 1.70
C PRO A 132 19.04 8.64 2.03
N LEU A 133 18.27 7.59 1.76
CA LEU A 133 18.64 6.19 2.03
C LEU A 133 19.96 5.81 1.35
N GLY A 134 20.15 6.19 0.10
CA GLY A 134 21.39 5.90 -0.64
C GLY A 134 22.62 6.55 0.00
N VAL A 135 22.50 7.77 0.55
CA VAL A 135 23.57 8.46 1.27
C VAL A 135 23.86 7.73 2.59
N PHE A 136 22.82 7.44 3.37
CA PHE A 136 22.94 6.70 4.63
C PHE A 136 23.65 5.35 4.44
N LEU A 137 23.25 4.55 3.46
CA LEU A 137 23.87 3.25 3.21
C LEU A 137 25.35 3.37 2.85
N ARG A 138 25.76 4.37 2.07
CA ARG A 138 27.17 4.62 1.73
C ARG A 138 27.98 5.05 2.95
N GLU A 139 27.49 5.97 3.75
CA GLU A 139 28.15 6.43 4.98
C GLU A 139 28.34 5.31 6.02
N GLN A 140 27.36 4.41 6.11
CA GLN A 140 27.45 3.21 6.96
C GLN A 140 28.33 2.10 6.38
N GLY A 141 28.95 2.33 5.22
CA GLY A 141 29.85 1.38 4.56
C GLY A 141 29.18 0.11 4.05
N TYR A 142 27.89 0.18 3.68
CA TYR A 142 27.19 -0.92 3.03
C TYR A 142 27.56 -1.00 1.55
N SER A 143 27.76 -2.23 1.08
CA SER A 143 28.17 -2.48 -0.30
C SER A 143 27.03 -2.38 -1.31
N ALA A 144 27.41 -2.29 -2.59
CA ALA A 144 26.49 -2.41 -3.70
C ALA A 144 25.72 -3.76 -3.68
N ALA A 145 26.29 -4.82 -3.14
CA ALA A 145 25.62 -6.12 -3.04
C ALA A 145 24.39 -6.06 -2.11
N LEU A 146 24.48 -5.39 -0.95
CA LEU A 146 23.31 -5.19 -0.09
C LEU A 146 22.32 -4.21 -0.74
N ARG A 147 22.82 -3.09 -1.22
CA ARG A 147 22.01 -2.00 -1.75
C ARG A 147 21.25 -2.44 -2.99
N ASP A 148 21.97 -2.86 -4.03
CA ASP A 148 21.40 -3.06 -5.37
C ASP A 148 20.76 -4.43 -5.55
N ASP A 149 21.23 -5.46 -4.84
CA ASP A 149 20.71 -6.82 -5.01
C ASP A 149 19.60 -7.16 -3.99
N HIS A 150 19.45 -6.39 -2.90
CA HIS A 150 18.49 -6.70 -1.84
C HIS A 150 17.59 -5.53 -1.44
N LEU A 151 18.15 -4.44 -0.92
CA LEU A 151 17.34 -3.38 -0.31
C LEU A 151 16.54 -2.60 -1.33
N LEU A 152 17.18 -2.07 -2.37
CA LEU A 152 16.47 -1.30 -3.39
C LEU A 152 15.41 -2.13 -4.11
N PRO A 153 15.66 -3.40 -4.52
CA PRO A 153 14.62 -4.29 -5.04
C PRO A 153 13.45 -4.51 -4.09
N MET A 154 13.72 -4.71 -2.80
CA MET A 154 12.67 -4.91 -1.80
C MET A 154 11.83 -3.65 -1.60
N CYS A 155 12.46 -2.50 -1.48
CA CYS A 155 11.76 -1.21 -1.35
C CYS A 155 10.93 -0.90 -2.60
N ALA A 156 11.51 -1.11 -3.78
CA ALA A 156 10.83 -0.91 -5.05
C ALA A 156 9.58 -1.80 -5.17
N ALA A 157 9.67 -3.05 -4.69
CA ALA A 157 8.53 -3.96 -4.64
C ALA A 157 7.43 -3.49 -3.66
N ILE A 158 7.80 -2.90 -2.53
CA ILE A 158 6.84 -2.45 -1.49
C ILE A 158 6.11 -1.16 -1.91
N TRP A 159 6.85 -0.17 -2.42
CA TRP A 159 6.30 1.15 -2.74
C TRP A 159 6.01 1.36 -4.23
N SER A 160 6.31 0.37 -5.08
CA SER A 160 6.16 0.45 -6.56
C SER A 160 6.91 1.65 -7.16
N LEU A 161 8.06 2.01 -6.59
CA LEU A 161 8.88 3.15 -6.97
C LEU A 161 10.11 2.72 -7.79
N PRO A 162 10.55 3.54 -8.78
CA PRO A 162 11.84 3.34 -9.43
C PRO A 162 13.00 3.35 -8.43
N LEU A 163 14.08 2.59 -8.72
CA LEU A 163 15.22 2.45 -7.81
C LEU A 163 15.87 3.77 -7.43
N GLU A 164 15.96 4.71 -8.38
CA GLU A 164 16.51 6.05 -8.17
C GLU A 164 15.69 6.87 -7.16
N ARG A 165 14.36 6.69 -7.17
CA ARG A 165 13.46 7.30 -6.19
C ARG A 165 13.59 6.67 -4.82
N VAL A 166 13.79 5.35 -4.76
CA VAL A 166 14.05 4.63 -3.50
C VAL A 166 15.34 5.14 -2.84
N GLU A 167 16.41 5.41 -3.59
CA GLU A 167 17.64 5.99 -3.04
C GLU A 167 17.44 7.37 -2.39
N GLN A 168 16.47 8.15 -2.88
CA GLN A 168 16.13 9.47 -2.33
C GLN A 168 15.15 9.39 -1.14
N PHE A 169 14.61 8.20 -0.85
CA PHE A 169 13.66 8.03 0.25
C PHE A 169 14.35 8.33 1.60
N PRO A 170 13.66 8.98 2.56
CA PRO A 170 14.26 9.28 3.86
C PRO A 170 14.67 8.01 4.62
N ALA A 171 15.94 7.95 5.06
CA ALA A 171 16.50 6.77 5.71
C ALA A 171 15.75 6.39 6.98
N LEU A 172 15.32 7.36 7.77
CA LEU A 172 14.58 7.11 9.00
C LEU A 172 13.19 6.52 8.71
N ALA A 173 12.48 7.05 7.72
CA ALA A 173 11.17 6.51 7.30
C ALA A 173 11.30 5.05 6.82
N PHE A 174 12.37 4.74 6.06
CA PHE A 174 12.70 3.38 5.66
C PHE A 174 12.94 2.47 6.87
N LEU A 175 13.83 2.86 7.79
CA LEU A 175 14.19 2.06 8.96
C LEU A 175 12.96 1.77 9.83
N ARG A 176 12.18 2.80 10.14
CA ARG A 176 10.96 2.68 10.93
C ARG A 176 9.92 1.80 10.27
N PHE A 177 9.70 1.99 8.98
CA PHE A 177 8.77 1.14 8.23
C PHE A 177 9.15 -0.33 8.26
N PHE A 178 10.42 -0.64 7.97
CA PHE A 178 10.90 -2.02 7.93
C PHE A 178 10.90 -2.67 9.32
N ASP A 179 11.26 -1.93 10.37
CA ASP A 179 11.22 -2.43 11.74
C ASP A 179 9.78 -2.73 12.18
N ASN A 180 8.87 -1.78 11.99
CA ASN A 180 7.47 -1.94 12.33
C ASN A 180 6.82 -3.13 11.64
N HIS A 181 7.09 -3.32 10.36
CA HIS A 181 6.54 -4.45 9.60
C HIS A 181 7.27 -5.77 9.85
N GLY A 182 8.27 -5.77 10.76
CA GLY A 182 9.08 -6.95 11.08
C GLY A 182 9.87 -7.48 9.88
N LEU A 183 10.11 -6.64 8.86
CA LEU A 183 10.83 -7.03 7.66
C LEU A 183 12.33 -7.21 7.93
N MET A 184 12.86 -6.51 8.94
CA MET A 184 14.23 -6.67 9.44
C MET A 184 14.33 -7.66 10.61
N GLY A 185 13.24 -8.28 11.03
CA GLY A 185 13.24 -9.30 12.07
C GLY A 185 13.87 -10.60 11.61
N LEU A 186 14.94 -11.04 12.27
CA LEU A 186 15.50 -12.39 12.05
C LEU A 186 14.65 -13.47 12.73
N LYS A 187 13.89 -13.12 13.78
CA LYS A 187 12.94 -13.96 14.53
C LYS A 187 11.70 -13.14 14.86
N GLY A 188 10.58 -13.82 15.17
CA GLY A 188 9.36 -13.14 15.62
C GLY A 188 8.66 -12.30 14.55
N ARG A 189 8.82 -12.64 13.27
CA ARG A 189 8.11 -11.96 12.18
C ARG A 189 6.60 -12.08 12.39
N PRO A 190 5.83 -11.02 12.13
CA PRO A 190 4.38 -11.07 12.24
C PRO A 190 3.78 -12.11 11.29
N ALA A 191 2.75 -12.80 11.77
CA ALA A 191 1.97 -13.69 10.91
C ALA A 191 1.12 -12.87 9.95
N TRP A 192 1.29 -13.09 8.66
CA TRP A 192 0.50 -12.42 7.64
C TRP A 192 -0.79 -13.16 7.34
N ARG A 193 -1.81 -12.42 7.01
CA ARG A 193 -3.16 -12.91 6.72
C ARG A 193 -3.71 -12.26 5.45
N THR A 194 -4.70 -12.92 4.86
CA THR A 194 -5.50 -12.41 3.74
C THR A 194 -6.98 -12.67 4.00
N VAL A 195 -7.86 -11.93 3.35
CA VAL A 195 -9.31 -12.12 3.47
C VAL A 195 -9.72 -13.33 2.64
N LYS A 196 -10.43 -14.28 3.25
CA LYS A 196 -10.97 -15.44 2.55
C LYS A 196 -12.09 -15.01 1.58
N GLY A 197 -12.00 -15.41 0.34
CA GLY A 197 -12.94 -14.95 -0.72
C GLY A 197 -12.58 -13.59 -1.34
N GLY A 198 -11.45 -13.00 -0.89
CA GLY A 198 -10.93 -11.72 -1.37
C GLY A 198 -11.41 -10.52 -0.56
N SER A 199 -10.77 -9.39 -0.77
CA SER A 199 -11.05 -8.13 -0.06
C SER A 199 -12.47 -7.59 -0.29
N ARG A 200 -13.13 -7.98 -1.38
CA ARG A 200 -14.55 -7.67 -1.64
C ARG A 200 -15.47 -8.09 -0.49
N GLU A 201 -15.13 -9.13 0.28
CA GLU A 201 -15.99 -9.64 1.35
C GLU A 201 -16.15 -8.65 2.50
N TYR A 202 -15.10 -7.98 2.92
CA TYR A 202 -15.27 -6.95 3.95
C TYR A 202 -15.90 -5.66 3.38
N VAL A 203 -15.64 -5.34 2.11
CA VAL A 203 -16.32 -4.22 1.45
C VAL A 203 -17.83 -4.45 1.40
N ARG A 204 -18.26 -5.65 1.02
CA ARG A 204 -19.66 -6.07 1.03
C ARG A 204 -20.27 -5.86 2.43
N LYS A 205 -19.65 -6.39 3.48
CA LYS A 205 -20.12 -6.23 4.87
C LYS A 205 -20.20 -4.76 5.34
N LEU A 206 -19.27 -3.92 4.90
CA LEU A 206 -19.29 -2.48 5.18
C LEU A 206 -20.45 -1.75 4.48
N THR A 207 -20.88 -2.27 3.32
CA THR A 207 -21.85 -1.58 2.44
C THR A 207 -23.28 -2.13 2.54
N GLU A 208 -23.47 -3.37 2.97
CA GLU A 208 -24.78 -4.05 3.05
C GLU A 208 -25.87 -3.23 3.76
N ALA A 209 -25.56 -2.63 4.90
CA ALA A 209 -26.51 -1.80 5.64
C ALA A 209 -26.81 -0.44 4.97
N ARG A 210 -26.28 -0.19 3.75
CA ARG A 210 -26.28 1.10 3.05
C ARG A 210 -26.71 1.01 1.59
N GLU A 211 -27.32 -0.09 1.21
CA GLU A 211 -27.92 -0.21 -0.12
C GLU A 211 -28.84 0.98 -0.40
N GLY A 212 -28.69 1.61 -1.55
CA GLY A 212 -29.40 2.82 -1.96
C GLY A 212 -28.81 4.14 -1.50
N ARG A 213 -27.81 4.13 -0.58
CA ARG A 213 -27.07 5.35 -0.17
C ARG A 213 -25.69 5.46 -0.82
N ILE A 214 -25.28 4.45 -1.57
CA ILE A 214 -24.02 4.44 -2.34
C ILE A 214 -24.39 4.59 -3.80
N ARG A 215 -23.95 5.67 -4.43
CA ARG A 215 -24.17 6.00 -5.82
C ARG A 215 -22.96 5.62 -6.64
N LEU A 216 -22.99 4.47 -7.27
CA LEU A 216 -21.93 3.96 -8.14
C LEU A 216 -21.97 4.63 -9.51
N GLY A 217 -20.80 4.82 -10.16
CA GLY A 217 -20.66 5.54 -11.42
C GLY A 217 -21.08 7.01 -11.33
N ALA A 218 -21.04 7.60 -10.14
CA ALA A 218 -21.43 8.97 -9.83
C ALA A 218 -20.22 9.74 -9.26
N GLY A 219 -19.15 9.84 -10.05
CA GLY A 219 -17.96 10.59 -9.65
C GLY A 219 -18.30 12.06 -9.37
N VAL A 220 -17.75 12.62 -8.32
CA VAL A 220 -17.93 14.04 -8.01
C VAL A 220 -16.98 14.87 -8.90
N GLU A 221 -17.54 15.83 -9.61
CA GLU A 221 -16.77 16.75 -10.46
C GLU A 221 -16.39 18.03 -9.69
N THR A 222 -17.33 18.56 -8.90
CA THR A 222 -17.10 19.82 -8.20
C THR A 222 -17.76 19.84 -6.83
N VAL A 223 -17.02 20.35 -5.87
CA VAL A 223 -17.48 20.70 -4.52
C VAL A 223 -17.35 22.20 -4.35
N ARG A 224 -18.46 22.89 -4.02
CA ARG A 224 -18.49 24.33 -3.70
C ARG A 224 -19.01 24.51 -2.29
N ARG A 225 -18.42 25.42 -1.56
CA ARG A 225 -18.68 25.63 -0.14
C ARG A 225 -19.19 27.05 0.11
N ASP A 226 -20.24 27.18 0.87
CA ASP A 226 -20.76 28.45 1.33
C ASP A 226 -21.12 28.41 2.82
N GLU A 227 -21.68 29.52 3.34
CA GLU A 227 -22.04 29.62 4.75
C GLU A 227 -23.12 28.62 5.16
N THR A 228 -23.98 28.20 4.24
CA THR A 228 -25.12 27.35 4.48
C THR A 228 -24.85 25.87 4.34
N GLY A 229 -23.75 25.47 3.67
CA GLY A 229 -23.42 24.06 3.44
C GLY A 229 -22.42 23.84 2.32
N VAL A 230 -22.47 22.65 1.77
CA VAL A 230 -21.61 22.19 0.68
C VAL A 230 -22.47 21.75 -0.50
N LEU A 231 -22.22 22.29 -1.68
CA LEU A 231 -22.87 21.88 -2.92
C LEU A 231 -21.97 20.89 -3.64
N VAL A 232 -22.50 19.71 -3.93
CA VAL A 232 -21.81 18.62 -4.64
C VAL A 232 -22.43 18.45 -6.01
N LEU A 233 -21.60 18.55 -7.07
CA LEU A 233 -21.96 18.28 -8.45
C LEU A 233 -21.33 16.96 -8.87
N ASP A 234 -22.14 16.03 -9.38
CA ASP A 234 -21.65 14.75 -9.88
C ASP A 234 -21.60 14.69 -11.42
N ALA A 235 -20.85 13.75 -11.97
CA ALA A 235 -20.66 13.53 -13.40
C ALA A 235 -21.95 13.12 -14.17
N ARG A 236 -23.05 12.89 -13.46
CA ARG A 236 -24.37 12.63 -14.06
C ARG A 236 -25.23 13.88 -14.17
N GLY A 237 -24.68 15.04 -13.78
CA GLY A 237 -25.37 16.31 -13.73
C GLY A 237 -26.24 16.50 -12.47
N GLY A 238 -26.12 15.62 -11.48
CA GLY A 238 -26.74 15.77 -10.18
C GLY A 238 -26.10 16.92 -9.39
N CYS A 239 -26.95 17.71 -8.71
CA CYS A 239 -26.49 18.83 -7.90
C CYS A 239 -27.24 18.79 -6.56
N GLU A 240 -26.53 18.49 -5.48
CA GLU A 240 -27.16 18.34 -4.15
C GLU A 240 -26.39 19.10 -3.07
N ARG A 241 -27.11 19.55 -2.07
CA ARG A 241 -26.56 20.26 -0.90
C ARG A 241 -26.50 19.36 0.31
N PHE A 242 -25.37 19.46 1.04
CA PHE A 242 -25.10 18.72 2.25
C PHE A 242 -24.58 19.67 3.35
N ASP A 243 -24.72 19.26 4.62
CA ASP A 243 -24.19 20.02 5.75
C ASP A 243 -22.64 19.94 5.79
N HIS A 244 -22.09 18.79 5.45
CA HIS A 244 -20.64 18.52 5.40
C HIS A 244 -20.29 17.58 4.25
N VAL A 245 -19.04 17.66 3.80
CA VAL A 245 -18.45 16.70 2.86
C VAL A 245 -17.19 16.07 3.46
N VAL A 246 -17.04 14.75 3.27
CA VAL A 246 -15.80 14.03 3.54
C VAL A 246 -15.24 13.53 2.21
N ILE A 247 -14.14 14.09 1.76
CA ILE A 247 -13.47 13.70 0.52
C ILE A 247 -12.47 12.59 0.85
N ALA A 248 -12.76 11.37 0.39
CA ALA A 248 -11.99 10.16 0.63
C ALA A 248 -11.33 9.63 -0.67
N ALA A 249 -11.05 10.53 -1.59
CA ALA A 249 -10.31 10.29 -2.83
C ALA A 249 -8.80 10.52 -2.62
N HIS A 250 -7.98 10.36 -3.66
CA HIS A 250 -6.58 10.78 -3.64
C HIS A 250 -6.48 12.30 -3.38
N SER A 251 -5.36 12.78 -2.85
CA SER A 251 -5.25 14.19 -2.47
C SER A 251 -5.26 15.13 -3.68
N ASP A 252 -4.70 14.73 -4.80
CA ASP A 252 -4.75 15.45 -6.08
C ASP A 252 -6.17 15.48 -6.67
N GLU A 253 -6.88 14.35 -6.64
CA GLU A 253 -8.30 14.28 -7.02
C GLU A 253 -9.15 15.15 -6.08
N ALA A 254 -8.90 15.09 -4.77
CA ALA A 254 -9.58 15.90 -3.77
C ALA A 254 -9.39 17.40 -4.07
N LEU A 255 -8.16 17.82 -4.38
CA LEU A 255 -7.88 19.19 -4.77
C LEU A 255 -8.59 19.56 -6.08
N GLY A 256 -8.61 18.66 -7.07
CA GLY A 256 -9.28 18.88 -8.35
C GLY A 256 -10.80 19.07 -8.22
N MET A 257 -11.43 18.42 -7.24
CA MET A 257 -12.86 18.59 -6.97
C MET A 257 -13.21 19.95 -6.32
N LEU A 258 -12.26 20.59 -5.62
CA LEU A 258 -12.53 21.83 -4.91
C LEU A 258 -12.57 23.02 -5.85
N GLY A 259 -13.75 23.48 -6.21
CA GLY A 259 -13.95 24.64 -7.09
C GLY A 259 -13.51 25.99 -6.49
N ASP A 260 -13.32 26.03 -5.18
CA ASP A 260 -13.01 27.22 -4.37
C ASP A 260 -11.85 26.95 -3.38
N ALA A 261 -10.89 26.05 -3.74
CA ALA A 261 -9.75 25.74 -2.91
C ALA A 261 -8.98 26.99 -2.48
N ASP A 262 -8.60 27.08 -1.20
CA ASP A 262 -7.72 28.12 -0.71
C ASP A 262 -6.22 27.78 -0.90
N GLU A 263 -5.35 28.70 -0.53
CA GLU A 263 -3.89 28.52 -0.67
C GLU A 263 -3.36 27.38 0.19
N THR A 264 -3.89 27.20 1.40
CA THR A 264 -3.47 26.12 2.32
C THR A 264 -3.89 24.76 1.78
N GLU A 265 -5.12 24.63 1.30
CA GLU A 265 -5.61 23.39 0.66
C GLU A 265 -4.78 23.05 -0.58
N ARG A 266 -4.50 24.03 -1.47
CA ARG A 266 -3.65 23.80 -2.65
C ARG A 266 -2.25 23.36 -2.26
N ARG A 267 -1.65 24.00 -1.28
CA ARG A 267 -0.30 23.66 -0.81
C ARG A 267 -0.24 22.27 -0.19
N LEU A 268 -1.19 21.92 0.68
CA LEU A 268 -1.14 20.66 1.42
C LEU A 268 -1.60 19.46 0.59
N LEU A 269 -2.70 19.57 -0.14
CA LEU A 269 -3.22 18.48 -0.97
C LEU A 269 -2.37 18.28 -2.23
N GLY A 270 -1.85 19.37 -2.80
CA GLY A 270 -0.99 19.34 -3.99
C GLY A 270 0.44 18.86 -3.72
N ALA A 271 0.85 18.72 -2.44
CA ALA A 271 2.18 18.25 -2.09
C ALA A 271 2.34 16.72 -2.21
N MET A 272 1.28 15.98 -2.50
CA MET A 272 1.28 14.50 -2.62
C MET A 272 1.24 14.11 -4.10
N PRO A 273 2.38 13.86 -4.76
CA PRO A 273 2.36 13.34 -6.12
C PRO A 273 1.89 11.89 -6.17
N TYR A 274 1.26 11.51 -7.28
CA TYR A 274 0.83 10.14 -7.53
C TYR A 274 1.57 9.57 -8.74
N GLN A 275 1.86 8.26 -8.67
CA GLN A 275 2.44 7.51 -9.76
C GLN A 275 1.45 6.48 -10.24
N ARG A 276 1.16 6.51 -11.55
CA ARG A 276 0.35 5.48 -12.20
C ARG A 276 1.13 4.18 -12.32
N ASN A 277 0.48 3.09 -11.94
CA ASN A 277 0.98 1.73 -12.05
C ASN A 277 -0.04 0.87 -12.82
N ILE A 278 0.47 0.03 -13.71
CA ILE A 278 -0.36 -0.91 -14.46
C ILE A 278 -0.20 -2.29 -13.82
N ALA A 279 -1.31 -2.83 -13.34
CA ALA A 279 -1.39 -4.18 -12.80
C ALA A 279 -2.05 -5.12 -13.83
N TRP A 280 -1.42 -6.26 -14.05
CA TRP A 280 -1.96 -7.32 -14.88
C TRP A 280 -2.24 -8.55 -14.01
N LEU A 281 -3.49 -9.00 -13.98
CA LEU A 281 -3.83 -10.33 -13.51
C LEU A 281 -3.73 -11.30 -14.69
N HIS A 282 -2.85 -12.30 -14.57
CA HIS A 282 -2.53 -13.21 -15.66
C HIS A 282 -2.05 -14.59 -15.18
N SER A 283 -1.84 -15.51 -16.11
CA SER A 283 -1.26 -16.85 -15.85
C SER A 283 0.05 -17.11 -16.62
N ASP A 284 0.70 -16.08 -17.18
CA ASP A 284 1.95 -16.20 -17.92
C ASP A 284 3.15 -16.36 -16.97
N PRO A 285 3.81 -17.56 -16.93
CA PRO A 285 4.92 -17.80 -16.02
C PRO A 285 6.21 -17.07 -16.41
N ALA A 286 6.30 -16.47 -17.60
CA ALA A 286 7.48 -15.74 -18.06
C ALA A 286 7.76 -14.44 -17.27
N PHE A 287 6.84 -14.05 -16.37
CA PHE A 287 7.01 -12.94 -15.41
C PHE A 287 7.45 -13.41 -14.03
N MET A 288 7.87 -14.66 -13.91
CA MET A 288 8.42 -15.24 -12.69
C MET A 288 9.91 -15.55 -12.86
N PRO A 289 10.67 -15.72 -11.77
CA PRO A 289 12.07 -16.16 -11.85
C PRO A 289 12.22 -17.44 -12.68
N ASP A 290 13.33 -17.56 -13.43
CA ASP A 290 13.64 -18.72 -14.26
C ASP A 290 13.75 -20.00 -13.41
N GLU A 291 14.37 -19.89 -12.23
CA GLU A 291 14.51 -21.00 -11.29
C GLU A 291 13.27 -21.14 -10.40
N ARG A 292 12.43 -22.15 -10.64
CA ARG A 292 11.17 -22.34 -9.90
C ARG A 292 11.34 -22.46 -8.38
N ARG A 293 12.49 -22.89 -7.88
CA ARG A 293 12.78 -22.95 -6.43
C ARG A 293 12.89 -21.57 -5.77
N VAL A 294 13.10 -20.54 -6.58
CA VAL A 294 13.16 -19.14 -6.14
C VAL A 294 11.74 -18.54 -6.01
N TRP A 295 10.76 -19.07 -6.74
CA TRP A 295 9.41 -18.53 -6.74
C TRP A 295 8.89 -18.26 -5.34
N SER A 296 8.55 -17.02 -5.10
CA SER A 296 8.06 -16.50 -3.81
C SER A 296 6.72 -15.81 -3.98
N SER A 297 6.10 -15.43 -2.89
CA SER A 297 4.87 -14.67 -2.95
C SER A 297 5.07 -13.32 -3.65
N TRP A 298 6.24 -12.70 -3.43
CA TRP A 298 6.67 -11.45 -4.05
C TRP A 298 7.96 -11.71 -4.83
N ASN A 299 7.95 -11.42 -6.13
CA ASN A 299 9.10 -11.65 -7.00
C ASN A 299 9.46 -10.34 -7.71
N TYR A 300 10.59 -9.75 -7.33
CA TYR A 300 11.17 -8.61 -8.03
C TYR A 300 11.88 -9.09 -9.28
N MET A 301 11.48 -8.56 -10.43
CA MET A 301 12.07 -8.87 -11.74
C MET A 301 12.83 -7.63 -12.22
N GLY A 302 14.12 -7.52 -11.85
CA GLY A 302 14.95 -6.36 -12.19
C GLY A 302 15.68 -6.53 -13.49
N GLY A 303 15.64 -5.49 -14.33
CA GLY A 303 16.62 -5.20 -15.37
C GLY A 303 17.76 -4.36 -14.78
N GLY A 304 18.76 -4.02 -15.62
CA GLY A 304 19.83 -3.09 -15.26
C GLY A 304 19.31 -1.69 -14.87
N ALA A 305 20.23 -0.79 -14.52
CA ALA A 305 19.90 0.60 -14.16
C ALA A 305 19.02 1.26 -15.25
N GLY A 306 17.95 1.92 -14.81
CA GLY A 306 16.95 2.57 -15.69
C GLY A 306 15.83 1.65 -16.19
N SER A 307 15.82 0.36 -15.85
CA SER A 307 14.70 -0.52 -16.18
C SER A 307 13.50 -0.24 -15.28
N PRO A 308 12.26 -0.32 -15.81
CA PRO A 308 11.06 -0.23 -14.99
C PRO A 308 11.06 -1.27 -13.87
N VAL A 309 10.54 -0.88 -12.71
CA VAL A 309 10.34 -1.81 -11.59
C VAL A 309 9.21 -2.77 -11.96
N CYS A 310 9.52 -4.04 -12.12
CA CYS A 310 8.55 -5.10 -12.36
C CYS A 310 8.47 -6.01 -11.13
N VAL A 311 7.27 -6.18 -10.60
CA VAL A 311 7.01 -7.05 -9.45
C VAL A 311 5.88 -8.01 -9.79
N SER A 312 6.12 -9.30 -9.64
CA SER A 312 5.11 -10.34 -9.82
C SER A 312 4.73 -10.97 -8.49
N TYR A 313 3.46 -10.89 -8.16
CA TYR A 313 2.87 -11.53 -6.99
C TYR A 313 2.33 -12.90 -7.38
N TRP A 314 2.78 -13.96 -6.75
CA TRP A 314 2.24 -15.30 -6.95
C TRP A 314 1.00 -15.50 -6.07
N MET A 315 -0.17 -15.34 -6.66
CA MET A 315 -1.42 -15.27 -5.93
C MET A 315 -1.85 -16.60 -5.32
N ASN A 316 -1.52 -17.74 -5.96
CA ASN A 316 -1.79 -19.06 -5.38
C ASN A 316 -1.13 -19.23 -4.01
N ARG A 317 0.07 -18.68 -3.83
CA ARG A 317 0.80 -18.75 -2.57
C ARG A 317 0.40 -17.64 -1.60
N LEU A 318 0.13 -16.45 -2.11
CA LEU A 318 -0.19 -15.26 -1.33
C LEU A 318 -1.60 -15.33 -0.73
N GLN A 319 -2.58 -15.81 -1.51
CA GLN A 319 -3.97 -15.95 -1.09
C GLN A 319 -4.41 -17.40 -0.84
N ALA A 320 -3.51 -18.39 -0.95
CA ALA A 320 -3.83 -19.83 -0.85
C ALA A 320 -5.04 -20.19 -1.76
N LEU A 321 -4.96 -19.82 -3.04
CA LEU A 321 -6.05 -20.00 -4.00
C LEU A 321 -6.34 -21.48 -4.24
N PRO A 322 -7.62 -21.89 -4.31
CA PRO A 322 -8.02 -23.29 -4.51
C PRO A 322 -8.01 -23.67 -6.00
N THR A 323 -6.87 -23.53 -6.67
CA THR A 323 -6.71 -23.89 -8.10
C THR A 323 -5.27 -24.28 -8.42
N GLU A 324 -5.11 -25.23 -9.32
CA GLU A 324 -3.81 -25.62 -9.90
C GLU A 324 -3.34 -24.61 -10.97
N ARG A 325 -4.26 -23.83 -11.56
CA ARG A 325 -3.89 -22.74 -12.49
C ARG A 325 -3.04 -21.72 -11.75
N GLN A 326 -1.85 -21.44 -12.26
CA GLN A 326 -0.95 -20.43 -11.66
C GLN A 326 -1.45 -19.04 -12.04
N LEU A 327 -1.72 -18.22 -11.03
CA LEU A 327 -2.22 -16.86 -11.19
C LEU A 327 -1.23 -15.88 -10.58
N PHE A 328 -0.94 -14.83 -11.34
CA PHE A 328 0.01 -13.78 -10.98
C PHE A 328 -0.65 -12.41 -11.10
N VAL A 329 -0.27 -11.51 -10.22
CA VAL A 329 -0.49 -10.07 -10.42
C VAL A 329 0.86 -9.44 -10.66
N THR A 330 1.10 -8.90 -11.85
CA THR A 330 2.36 -8.25 -12.18
C THR A 330 2.17 -6.74 -12.34
N LEU A 331 2.95 -5.96 -11.59
CA LEU A 331 3.00 -4.50 -11.69
C LEU A 331 4.08 -4.07 -12.68
N ASN A 332 3.70 -3.15 -13.57
CA ASN A 332 4.58 -2.46 -14.51
C ASN A 332 5.52 -3.40 -15.28
N PRO A 333 5.03 -4.47 -15.89
CA PRO A 333 5.87 -5.37 -16.65
C PRO A 333 6.52 -4.64 -17.84
N SER A 334 7.74 -5.01 -18.20
CA SER A 334 8.48 -4.45 -19.35
C SER A 334 7.87 -4.79 -20.71
N ARG A 335 7.04 -5.82 -20.76
CA ARG A 335 6.19 -6.23 -21.88
C ARG A 335 4.83 -6.67 -21.37
N GLU A 336 3.83 -6.64 -22.22
CA GLU A 336 2.50 -7.18 -21.87
C GLU A 336 2.54 -8.72 -21.80
N PRO A 337 1.78 -9.34 -20.87
CA PRO A 337 1.59 -10.79 -20.88
C PRO A 337 0.91 -11.23 -22.20
N GLU A 338 1.16 -12.47 -22.61
CA GLU A 338 0.50 -13.04 -23.78
C GLU A 338 -1.03 -13.00 -23.62
N SER A 339 -1.75 -12.61 -24.66
CA SER A 339 -3.20 -12.35 -24.62
C SER A 339 -4.02 -13.50 -24.01
N ASP A 340 -3.63 -14.75 -24.34
CA ASP A 340 -4.32 -15.96 -23.87
C ASP A 340 -4.12 -16.23 -22.38
N HIS A 341 -3.14 -15.58 -21.80
CA HIS A 341 -2.85 -15.65 -20.37
C HIS A 341 -3.45 -14.50 -19.56
N VAL A 342 -3.92 -13.44 -20.23
CA VAL A 342 -4.48 -12.25 -19.55
C VAL A 342 -5.87 -12.53 -19.00
N VAL A 343 -6.07 -12.22 -17.72
CA VAL A 343 -7.40 -12.20 -17.09
C VAL A 343 -7.92 -10.76 -17.05
N LYS A 344 -7.09 -9.81 -16.58
CA LYS A 344 -7.50 -8.41 -16.47
C LYS A 344 -6.31 -7.47 -16.43
N ARG A 345 -6.42 -6.32 -17.10
CA ARG A 345 -5.55 -5.14 -16.93
C ARG A 345 -6.25 -4.11 -16.07
N ILE A 346 -5.54 -3.56 -15.09
CA ILE A 346 -6.06 -2.58 -14.12
C ILE A 346 -5.04 -1.45 -13.96
N GLU A 347 -5.52 -0.24 -13.80
CA GLU A 347 -4.67 0.92 -13.49
C GLU A 347 -4.87 1.31 -12.03
N TYR A 348 -3.76 1.57 -11.32
CA TYR A 348 -3.74 2.06 -9.97
C TYR A 348 -2.83 3.26 -9.86
N ASP A 349 -3.24 4.28 -9.13
CA ASP A 349 -2.41 5.41 -8.77
C ASP A 349 -1.98 5.27 -7.30
N HIS A 350 -0.65 5.31 -7.07
CA HIS A 350 -0.08 5.19 -5.74
C HIS A 350 0.59 6.52 -5.32
N PRO A 351 0.40 6.98 -4.06
CA PRO A 351 1.05 8.18 -3.58
C PRO A 351 2.56 7.98 -3.48
N VAL A 352 3.31 9.03 -3.83
CA VAL A 352 4.77 9.09 -3.69
C VAL A 352 5.11 9.96 -2.49
N PHE A 353 5.79 9.37 -1.49
CA PHE A 353 6.16 10.06 -0.25
C PHE A 353 7.58 10.61 -0.36
N ASP A 354 7.74 11.76 -1.01
CA ASP A 354 8.97 12.54 -0.96
C ASP A 354 9.01 13.45 0.30
N MET A 355 10.08 14.21 0.45
CA MET A 355 10.24 15.11 1.60
C MET A 355 9.12 16.16 1.69
N GLY A 356 8.65 16.68 0.56
CA GLY A 356 7.54 17.63 0.49
C GLY A 356 6.24 17.01 1.00
N ALA A 357 5.94 15.79 0.58
CA ALA A 357 4.79 15.03 1.02
C ALA A 357 4.82 14.78 2.53
N LEU A 358 5.96 14.35 3.09
CA LEU A 358 6.11 14.10 4.53
C LEU A 358 5.94 15.36 5.38
N VAL A 359 6.44 16.51 4.91
CA VAL A 359 6.22 17.81 5.58
C VAL A 359 4.75 18.20 5.55
N ALA A 360 4.08 18.03 4.41
CA ALA A 360 2.66 18.33 4.26
C ALA A 360 1.78 17.42 5.13
N GLN A 361 2.10 16.14 5.24
CA GLN A 361 1.35 15.19 6.07
C GLN A 361 1.20 15.64 7.52
N ARG A 362 2.26 16.21 8.11
CA ARG A 362 2.24 16.74 9.49
C ARG A 362 1.26 17.89 9.66
N GLN A 363 0.84 18.53 8.58
CA GLN A 363 -0.03 19.71 8.57
C GLN A 363 -1.44 19.42 8.03
N LEU A 364 -1.69 18.27 7.39
CA LEU A 364 -2.97 17.96 6.75
C LEU A 364 -4.17 18.10 7.70
N TRP A 365 -3.97 17.87 9.00
CA TRP A 365 -5.08 18.02 9.96
C TRP A 365 -5.52 19.46 10.16
N GLN A 366 -4.73 20.47 9.76
CA GLN A 366 -5.09 21.89 9.85
C GLN A 366 -6.25 22.29 8.94
N ILE A 367 -6.48 21.55 7.84
CA ILE A 367 -7.58 21.83 6.91
C ILE A 367 -8.85 21.05 7.23
N GLN A 368 -8.87 20.23 8.29
CA GLN A 368 -10.05 19.45 8.66
C GLN A 368 -11.16 20.33 9.23
N GLY A 369 -12.38 20.12 8.72
CA GLY A 369 -13.56 20.85 9.15
C GLY A 369 -13.68 22.29 8.65
N THR A 370 -12.61 22.83 8.01
CA THR A 370 -12.64 24.16 7.42
C THR A 370 -13.67 24.21 6.30
N ARG A 371 -14.54 25.20 6.33
CA ARG A 371 -15.65 25.35 5.38
C ARG A 371 -16.44 24.04 5.20
N ARG A 372 -16.71 23.31 6.30
CA ARG A 372 -17.52 22.07 6.34
C ARG A 372 -16.92 20.91 5.53
N THR A 373 -15.63 20.97 5.20
CA THR A 373 -14.94 19.99 4.37
C THR A 373 -13.94 19.21 5.19
N TRP A 374 -13.91 17.90 4.99
CA TRP A 374 -13.06 16.95 5.68
C TRP A 374 -12.35 16.06 4.66
N PHE A 375 -11.17 15.62 4.98
CA PHE A 375 -10.33 14.82 4.09
C PHE A 375 -9.87 13.56 4.82
N CYS A 376 -9.89 12.42 4.15
CA CYS A 376 -9.27 11.19 4.66
C CYS A 376 -8.76 10.33 3.51
N GLY A 377 -7.74 9.54 3.79
CA GLY A 377 -7.12 8.66 2.81
C GLY A 377 -5.81 8.10 3.33
N ALA A 378 -5.23 7.16 2.59
CA ALA A 378 -3.96 6.55 2.96
C ALA A 378 -2.77 7.54 2.94
N TYR A 379 -2.91 8.66 2.24
CA TYR A 379 -1.92 9.72 2.19
C TYR A 379 -1.74 10.51 3.51
N PHE A 380 -2.61 10.30 4.50
CA PHE A 380 -2.41 10.79 5.87
C PHE A 380 -1.32 10.04 6.64
N GLY A 381 -0.91 8.87 6.16
CA GLY A 381 0.16 8.03 6.68
C GLY A 381 1.08 7.53 5.57
N SER A 382 1.51 6.29 5.65
CA SER A 382 2.50 5.71 4.73
C SER A 382 1.90 5.07 3.46
N GLY A 383 0.63 5.33 3.13
CA GLY A 383 -0.04 4.85 1.93
C GLY A 383 -0.69 3.47 2.05
N PHE A 384 -0.77 2.92 3.24
CA PHE A 384 -1.34 1.58 3.47
C PHE A 384 -2.80 1.63 3.92
N HIS A 385 -3.43 0.47 3.89
CA HIS A 385 -4.85 0.30 4.19
C HIS A 385 -5.22 0.76 5.61
N GLU A 386 -4.36 0.46 6.60
CA GLU A 386 -4.54 0.92 7.98
C GLU A 386 -4.51 2.44 8.09
N ASP A 387 -3.67 3.13 7.30
CA ASP A 387 -3.55 4.59 7.32
C ASP A 387 -4.85 5.25 6.87
N GLY A 388 -5.42 4.75 5.76
CA GLY A 388 -6.72 5.21 5.27
C GLY A 388 -7.85 4.94 6.24
N LEU A 389 -7.80 3.78 6.93
CA LEU A 389 -8.79 3.43 7.95
C LEU A 389 -8.67 4.35 9.17
N GLN A 390 -7.46 4.58 9.68
CA GLN A 390 -7.23 5.49 10.82
C GLN A 390 -7.69 6.91 10.49
N ALA A 391 -7.34 7.44 9.32
CA ALA A 391 -7.79 8.77 8.88
C ALA A 391 -9.32 8.84 8.80
N GLY A 392 -9.97 7.86 8.17
CA GLY A 392 -11.41 7.81 8.04
C GLY A 392 -12.15 7.67 9.37
N LEU A 393 -11.61 6.91 10.34
CA LEU A 393 -12.18 6.78 11.68
C LEU A 393 -12.02 8.09 12.47
N ALA A 394 -10.84 8.70 12.44
CA ALA A 394 -10.55 9.94 13.16
C ALA A 394 -11.43 11.10 12.65
N VAL A 395 -11.60 11.24 11.34
CA VAL A 395 -12.51 12.21 10.73
C VAL A 395 -13.96 11.97 11.19
N ALA A 396 -14.43 10.72 11.14
CA ALA A 396 -15.77 10.40 11.55
C ALA A 396 -16.03 10.70 13.05
N GLU A 397 -15.06 10.41 13.89
CA GLU A 397 -15.14 10.68 15.34
C GLU A 397 -15.14 12.18 15.63
N GLN A 398 -14.38 12.98 14.91
CA GLN A 398 -14.30 14.42 15.11
C GLN A 398 -15.53 15.15 14.53
N LEU A 399 -15.95 14.77 13.32
CA LEU A 399 -17.11 15.37 12.65
C LEU A 399 -18.43 14.97 13.32
N GLY A 400 -18.61 13.67 13.56
CA GLY A 400 -19.93 13.10 13.79
C GLY A 400 -20.29 12.84 15.25
N GLY A 401 -19.41 13.09 16.22
CA GLY A 401 -19.63 12.73 17.61
C GLY A 401 -19.88 11.23 17.84
N VAL A 402 -19.43 10.41 16.91
CA VAL A 402 -19.47 8.93 16.95
C VAL A 402 -18.14 8.39 17.48
N ARG A 403 -18.10 7.13 17.85
CA ARG A 403 -16.88 6.45 18.26
C ARG A 403 -16.80 5.07 17.61
N ARG A 404 -15.58 4.65 17.24
CA ARG A 404 -15.34 3.26 16.79
C ARG A 404 -15.72 2.29 17.92
N PRO A 405 -16.36 1.15 17.63
CA PRO A 405 -16.84 0.22 18.66
C PRO A 405 -15.75 -0.73 19.18
N TRP A 406 -14.50 -0.34 19.11
CA TRP A 406 -13.34 -1.08 19.64
C TRP A 406 -12.29 -0.14 20.20
N VAL A 407 -11.42 -0.69 21.03
CA VAL A 407 -10.22 -0.04 21.54
C VAL A 407 -9.02 -0.85 21.10
N VAL A 408 -8.03 -0.19 20.52
CA VAL A 408 -6.75 -0.77 20.13
C VAL A 408 -5.62 0.12 20.59
N GLU A 409 -4.45 -0.47 20.84
CA GLU A 409 -3.25 0.28 21.17
C GLU A 409 -2.88 1.20 19.99
N ASN A 410 -2.47 2.43 20.31
CA ASN A 410 -2.04 3.41 19.31
C ASN A 410 -3.04 3.62 18.15
N GLN A 411 -4.32 3.70 18.47
CA GLN A 411 -5.46 3.67 17.54
C GLN A 411 -5.44 4.68 16.38
N SER A 412 -4.62 5.73 16.48
CA SER A 412 -4.44 6.77 15.45
C SER A 412 -2.97 7.15 15.24
N GLY A 413 -2.04 6.30 15.68
CA GLY A 413 -0.62 6.60 15.72
C GLY A 413 0.09 6.61 14.37
N ARG A 414 -0.60 6.28 13.30
CA ARG A 414 -0.04 6.33 11.95
C ARG A 414 -0.38 7.64 11.21
N ILE A 415 -1.16 8.51 11.83
CA ILE A 415 -1.57 9.81 11.28
C ILE A 415 -1.24 10.93 12.27
N SER A 416 -0.98 12.14 11.78
CA SER A 416 -0.67 13.30 12.58
C SER A 416 -1.95 14.00 13.03
N LEU A 417 -2.31 13.89 14.32
CA LEU A 417 -3.45 14.58 14.92
C LEU A 417 -3.01 15.79 15.75
N PRO A 418 -3.82 16.88 15.87
CA PRO A 418 -3.56 17.98 16.77
C PRO A 418 -3.50 17.51 18.23
N GLY A 419 -2.51 17.98 18.99
CA GLY A 419 -2.38 17.63 20.41
C GLY A 419 -1.87 16.20 20.69
N SER A 420 -1.70 15.36 19.67
CA SER A 420 -0.69 14.33 19.79
C SER A 420 0.63 15.09 19.90
N ALA A 421 1.13 15.29 21.16
CA ALA A 421 2.56 15.55 21.30
C ALA A 421 3.21 14.62 20.29
N VAL A 422 4.13 15.15 19.49
CA VAL A 422 5.08 14.33 18.78
C VAL A 422 5.76 13.51 19.90
N ARG A 423 5.08 12.48 20.40
CA ARG A 423 5.80 11.29 20.74
C ARG A 423 6.45 10.99 19.42
N GLU A 424 7.76 11.23 19.34
CA GLU A 424 8.58 10.75 18.26
C GLU A 424 8.07 9.36 17.99
N GLN A 425 7.12 9.32 17.03
CA GLN A 425 6.33 8.12 16.85
C GLN A 425 7.30 7.19 16.19
N VAL A 426 7.74 6.27 16.97
CA VAL A 426 8.22 4.98 16.53
C VAL A 426 7.09 4.42 15.65
N VAL A 427 7.05 4.85 14.38
CA VAL A 427 6.20 4.30 13.33
C VAL A 427 6.95 3.18 12.64
#